data_14b7b82983cd4622abfbc5ad8fe58862
#
_entry.id   14b7b82983cd4622abfbc5ad8fe58862
#
_cell.length_a   1.000
_cell.length_b   1.000
_cell.length_c   1.000
_cell.angle_alpha   90.00
_cell.angle_beta   90.00
_cell.angle_gamma   90.00
#
_symmetry.space_group_name_H-M   'P 1'
#
loop_
_entity.id
_entity.type
_entity.pdbx_description
1 polymer ?
#
loop_
_entity_poly.entity_id
_entity_poly.type
_entity_poly.pdbx_seq_one_letter_code
_entity_poly.pdbx_strand_id
1 'polypeptide(L)'
;MSIKLSAGALASLPANIAVPKYRRSDLSAGIIHFGVGNFHRAHQAVYLDDLFNSGAGHDWAVIGAGVRAADELVREKLGEQDWLTTVAEQEATSTKARVIGSMIDFIPPGDAAATLDALARPEIRIVSLTITEGGYYISPATQTFDSAHPDIVFDSRNIDAPKTVFGLIVAGLARRRKAGLAPFTVMSCDNIPGNGHVTENAVAGLAELVDPELAAWIRRDVAFPNSMVDRITPATTDRERRMLHDSFGLDDNWPVFCEEFRQWVLEDKFPPGRPALEKVGVTFTSDVAPWEWMKIRILNGGHASIAYPAALLDIHFVHEAMQDAQISAFLEILTKVEIIPTVPPPPGVDLDSYRDLIARRFANPKIGDTIERLCFGGADRQPKFILPVAADRLKSGARVQGLALVSALWCRYCHGETESGKTIAPNDPIWERIHAAARRARQDPGAFLEMRDIFGALADDPIYVAAFSEALLSLWARGVRPTLGKYLSDHGVAA
;
A
#
# COMPACT_ATOMS: atom_id res chain seq x y z
N MET A 1 34.40 -8.17 11.43
CA MET A 1 33.95 -6.95 12.16
C MET A 1 32.93 -6.28 11.28
N SER A 2 31.77 -5.93 11.80
CA SER A 2 30.77 -5.17 11.07
C SER A 2 31.10 -3.68 11.10
N ILE A 3 30.61 -2.95 10.10
CA ILE A 3 30.77 -1.51 9.96
C ILE A 3 29.44 -0.85 10.32
N LYS A 4 29.47 0.10 11.27
CA LYS A 4 28.30 0.92 11.60
C LYS A 4 28.03 1.91 10.47
N LEU A 5 26.79 1.97 9.97
CA LEU A 5 26.41 2.87 8.90
C LEU A 5 26.55 4.34 9.36
N SER A 6 27.28 5.13 8.57
CA SER A 6 27.37 6.58 8.72
C SER A 6 27.92 7.18 7.41
N ALA A 7 27.79 8.49 7.23
CA ALA A 7 28.35 9.17 6.08
C ALA A 7 29.88 8.99 5.96
N GLY A 8 30.57 9.01 7.08
CA GLY A 8 32.03 8.78 7.12
C GLY A 8 32.45 7.35 6.80
N ALA A 9 31.55 6.37 6.97
CA ALA A 9 31.84 4.96 6.74
C ALA A 9 31.61 4.52 5.29
N LEU A 10 30.93 5.31 4.46
CA LEU A 10 30.52 4.92 3.09
C LEU A 10 31.67 4.40 2.23
N ALA A 11 32.81 5.06 2.29
CA ALA A 11 34.01 4.67 1.50
C ALA A 11 34.67 3.37 2.00
N SER A 12 34.34 2.91 3.20
CA SER A 12 34.89 1.72 3.84
C SER A 12 33.97 0.51 3.75
N LEU A 13 32.75 0.68 3.19
CA LEU A 13 31.81 -0.41 3.06
C LEU A 13 32.29 -1.47 2.08
N PRO A 14 31.92 -2.74 2.27
CA PRO A 14 32.25 -3.82 1.35
C PRO A 14 31.78 -3.51 -0.08
N ALA A 15 32.57 -3.91 -1.08
CA ALA A 15 32.34 -3.62 -2.51
C ALA A 15 31.01 -4.20 -3.07
N ASN A 16 30.42 -5.18 -2.37
CA ASN A 16 29.11 -5.75 -2.71
C ASN A 16 27.92 -4.93 -2.19
N ILE A 17 28.19 -3.79 -1.52
CA ILE A 17 27.18 -2.82 -1.10
C ILE A 17 27.30 -1.59 -2.00
N ALA A 18 26.25 -1.29 -2.78
CA ALA A 18 26.22 -0.06 -3.55
C ALA A 18 26.02 1.16 -2.63
N VAL A 19 26.75 2.25 -2.90
CA VAL A 19 26.68 3.49 -2.13
C VAL A 19 26.35 4.68 -3.03
N PRO A 20 25.83 5.79 -2.48
CA PRO A 20 25.61 7.02 -3.24
C PRO A 20 26.89 7.48 -3.97
N LYS A 21 26.76 7.78 -5.26
CA LYS A 21 27.87 8.30 -6.10
C LYS A 21 27.93 9.82 -6.12
N TYR A 22 26.88 10.48 -5.65
CA TYR A 22 26.78 11.93 -5.50
C TYR A 22 27.31 12.39 -4.15
N ARG A 23 27.72 13.65 -4.08
CA ARG A 23 28.11 14.25 -2.80
C ARG A 23 26.85 14.76 -2.10
N ARG A 24 26.57 14.21 -0.91
CA ARG A 24 25.38 14.59 -0.13
C ARG A 24 25.38 16.07 0.30
N SER A 25 26.55 16.67 0.43
CA SER A 25 26.69 18.13 0.68
C SER A 25 26.15 19.02 -0.46
N ASP A 26 25.97 18.45 -1.66
CA ASP A 26 25.47 19.19 -2.82
C ASP A 26 23.93 19.08 -2.93
N LEU A 27 23.30 18.33 -2.02
CA LEU A 27 21.86 18.18 -1.99
C LEU A 27 21.19 19.36 -1.29
N SER A 28 20.07 19.80 -1.82
CA SER A 28 19.15 20.73 -1.16
C SER A 28 17.73 20.20 -1.14
N ALA A 29 16.96 20.57 -0.12
CA ALA A 29 15.61 20.07 0.06
C ALA A 29 14.65 20.62 -0.97
N GLY A 30 13.86 19.77 -1.59
CA GLY A 30 12.72 20.12 -2.46
C GLY A 30 11.43 19.47 -2.02
N ILE A 31 11.53 18.49 -1.13
CA ILE A 31 10.40 17.63 -0.67
C ILE A 31 10.38 17.58 0.85
N ILE A 32 9.19 17.77 1.44
CA ILE A 32 8.90 17.33 2.81
C ILE A 32 8.06 16.08 2.72
N HIS A 33 8.45 15.02 3.45
CA HIS A 33 7.73 13.75 3.45
C HIS A 33 7.20 13.39 4.83
N PHE A 34 5.89 13.23 4.96
CA PHE A 34 5.25 12.74 6.16
C PHE A 34 5.08 11.21 6.12
N GLY A 35 5.55 10.52 7.16
CA GLY A 35 5.44 9.08 7.27
C GLY A 35 6.68 8.35 6.74
N VAL A 36 7.87 8.64 7.28
CA VAL A 36 9.15 8.01 6.91
C VAL A 36 9.18 6.55 7.40
N GLY A 37 8.29 5.73 6.82
CA GLY A 37 8.18 4.30 7.08
C GLY A 37 9.08 3.45 6.17
N ASN A 38 8.90 2.12 6.26
CA ASN A 38 9.64 1.19 5.40
C ASN A 38 9.33 1.42 3.92
N PHE A 39 8.04 1.63 3.59
CA PHE A 39 7.64 1.81 2.20
C PHE A 39 8.27 3.05 1.55
N HIS A 40 8.20 4.21 2.19
CA HIS A 40 8.85 5.43 1.69
C HIS A 40 10.33 5.20 1.39
N ARG A 41 11.06 4.61 2.36
CA ARG A 41 12.51 4.39 2.26
C ARG A 41 12.88 3.34 1.19
N ALA A 42 12.00 2.35 0.95
CA ALA A 42 12.17 1.35 -0.10
C ALA A 42 11.65 1.79 -1.47
N HIS A 43 10.88 2.88 -1.58
CA HIS A 43 10.21 3.28 -2.81
C HIS A 43 10.62 4.69 -3.26
N GLN A 44 9.94 5.76 -2.82
CA GLN A 44 10.24 7.13 -3.25
C GLN A 44 11.71 7.50 -3.04
N ALA A 45 12.26 7.17 -1.86
CA ALA A 45 13.64 7.50 -1.52
C ALA A 45 14.65 6.80 -2.44
N VAL A 46 14.34 5.57 -2.91
CA VAL A 46 15.18 4.83 -3.86
C VAL A 46 15.12 5.46 -5.27
N TYR A 47 13.96 5.89 -5.74
CA TYR A 47 13.85 6.59 -7.04
C TYR A 47 14.62 7.92 -7.05
N LEU A 48 14.56 8.66 -5.94
CA LEU A 48 15.33 9.90 -5.79
C LEU A 48 16.83 9.63 -5.73
N ASP A 49 17.26 8.61 -4.99
CA ASP A 49 18.67 8.21 -4.94
C ASP A 49 19.20 7.80 -6.32
N ASP A 50 18.41 7.06 -7.11
CA ASP A 50 18.76 6.70 -8.49
C ASP A 50 18.87 7.95 -9.38
N LEU A 51 17.96 8.92 -9.23
CA LEU A 51 18.02 10.17 -9.96
C LEU A 51 19.28 10.97 -9.60
N PHE A 52 19.62 11.07 -8.32
CA PHE A 52 20.83 11.76 -7.85
C PHE A 52 22.09 11.04 -8.34
N ASN A 53 22.12 9.72 -8.34
CA ASN A 53 23.21 8.91 -8.91
C ASN A 53 23.37 9.12 -10.42
N SER A 54 22.33 9.54 -11.13
CA SER A 54 22.41 9.93 -12.55
C SER A 54 22.97 11.33 -12.78
N GLY A 55 23.28 12.08 -11.71
CA GLY A 55 23.79 13.45 -11.78
C GLY A 55 22.68 14.52 -11.91
N ALA A 56 21.42 14.19 -11.62
CA ALA A 56 20.28 15.11 -11.78
C ALA A 56 19.46 15.26 -10.49
N GLY A 57 18.73 16.36 -10.38
CA GLY A 57 17.70 16.55 -9.33
C GLY A 57 18.24 16.75 -7.92
N HIS A 58 19.45 17.20 -7.72
CA HIS A 58 20.07 17.39 -6.41
C HIS A 58 19.34 18.43 -5.53
N ASP A 59 18.44 19.21 -6.11
CA ASP A 59 17.55 20.17 -5.45
C ASP A 59 16.19 19.55 -5.04
N TRP A 60 16.10 18.23 -4.97
CA TRP A 60 14.89 17.47 -4.62
C TRP A 60 15.11 16.49 -3.46
N ALA A 61 16.10 16.75 -2.62
CA ALA A 61 16.31 15.96 -1.43
C ALA A 61 15.11 16.05 -0.46
N VAL A 62 15.01 15.03 0.39
CA VAL A 62 13.87 14.87 1.30
C VAL A 62 14.24 15.34 2.70
N ILE A 63 13.34 16.12 3.29
CA ILE A 63 13.24 16.32 4.73
C ILE A 63 12.11 15.43 5.25
N GLY A 64 12.39 14.51 6.17
CA GLY A 64 11.38 13.71 6.85
C GLY A 64 10.56 14.55 7.82
N ALA A 65 9.29 14.17 8.03
CA ALA A 65 8.40 14.76 9.02
C ALA A 65 7.47 13.69 9.61
N GLY A 66 6.96 13.95 10.80
CA GLY A 66 6.01 13.07 11.48
C GLY A 66 5.20 13.82 12.53
N VAL A 67 4.09 13.20 12.95
CA VAL A 67 3.20 13.78 13.97
C VAL A 67 3.00 12.85 15.18
N ARG A 68 3.41 11.57 15.06
CA ARG A 68 3.19 10.55 16.09
C ARG A 68 4.45 10.34 16.93
N ALA A 69 4.26 9.96 18.20
CA ALA A 69 5.38 9.62 19.09
C ALA A 69 6.29 8.49 18.51
N ALA A 70 5.73 7.55 17.76
CA ALA A 70 6.49 6.49 17.09
C ALA A 70 7.46 7.02 16.02
N ASP A 71 7.18 8.17 15.42
CA ASP A 71 8.02 8.78 14.38
C ASP A 71 9.34 9.31 14.99
N GLU A 72 9.37 9.64 16.31
CA GLU A 72 10.59 10.06 17.01
C GLU A 72 11.64 8.94 17.06
N LEU A 73 11.23 7.70 17.31
CA LEU A 73 12.16 6.57 17.27
C LEU A 73 12.81 6.41 15.89
N VAL A 74 12.01 6.58 14.82
CA VAL A 74 12.54 6.51 13.44
C VAL A 74 13.53 7.64 13.20
N ARG A 75 13.18 8.86 13.61
CA ARG A 75 14.05 10.04 13.52
C ARG A 75 15.37 9.84 14.26
N GLU A 76 15.31 9.38 15.51
CA GLU A 76 16.49 9.09 16.33
C GLU A 76 17.42 8.08 15.64
N LYS A 77 16.86 6.92 15.22
CA LYS A 77 17.65 5.85 14.58
C LYS A 77 18.27 6.26 13.24
N LEU A 78 17.56 7.01 12.43
CA LEU A 78 18.10 7.52 11.17
C LEU A 78 19.10 8.67 11.39
N GLY A 79 18.88 9.50 12.40
CA GLY A 79 19.82 10.57 12.79
C GLY A 79 21.17 10.04 13.25
N GLU A 80 21.20 8.92 14.01
CA GLU A 80 22.42 8.24 14.45
C GLU A 80 23.32 7.76 13.28
N GLN A 81 22.78 7.72 12.04
CA GLN A 81 23.45 7.25 10.83
C GLN A 81 23.36 8.28 9.67
N ASP A 82 23.31 9.56 9.99
CA ASP A 82 23.31 10.67 9.03
C ASP A 82 22.18 10.60 8.01
N TRP A 83 21.00 10.13 8.40
CA TRP A 83 19.79 9.93 7.56
C TRP A 83 19.97 8.92 6.41
N LEU A 84 21.03 8.13 6.41
CA LEU A 84 21.25 7.05 5.46
C LEU A 84 20.32 5.87 5.77
N THR A 85 20.01 5.09 4.75
CA THR A 85 19.23 3.84 4.90
C THR A 85 19.84 2.76 4.03
N THR A 86 20.03 1.57 4.59
CA THR A 86 20.30 0.37 3.79
C THR A 86 18.99 -0.21 3.28
N VAL A 87 18.92 -0.37 1.96
CA VAL A 87 17.83 -1.08 1.28
C VAL A 87 18.36 -2.42 0.80
N ALA A 88 17.82 -3.52 1.31
CA ALA A 88 18.14 -4.88 0.90
C ALA A 88 17.05 -5.41 -0.03
N GLU A 89 17.38 -5.54 -1.32
CA GLU A 89 16.49 -6.04 -2.36
C GLU A 89 16.60 -7.56 -2.44
N GLN A 90 15.49 -8.26 -2.24
CA GLN A 90 15.43 -9.71 -2.12
C GLN A 90 14.77 -10.34 -3.35
N GLU A 91 15.55 -11.09 -4.12
CA GLU A 91 15.08 -12.01 -5.13
C GLU A 91 15.07 -13.45 -4.57
N ALA A 92 14.45 -14.38 -5.28
CA ALA A 92 14.37 -15.78 -4.85
C ALA A 92 15.73 -16.40 -4.53
N THR A 93 16.77 -16.08 -5.31
CA THR A 93 18.10 -16.68 -5.20
C THR A 93 19.18 -15.72 -4.68
N SER A 94 18.97 -14.41 -4.73
CA SER A 94 19.97 -13.40 -4.37
C SER A 94 19.40 -12.34 -3.43
N THR A 95 20.30 -11.63 -2.76
CA THR A 95 19.98 -10.40 -2.01
C THR A 95 21.03 -9.36 -2.38
N LYS A 96 20.58 -8.19 -2.81
CA LYS A 96 21.44 -7.05 -3.13
C LYS A 96 21.25 -5.99 -2.03
N ALA A 97 22.32 -5.43 -1.53
CA ALA A 97 22.25 -4.34 -0.55
C ALA A 97 22.76 -3.03 -1.19
N ARG A 98 22.05 -1.96 -0.91
CA ARG A 98 22.48 -0.60 -1.27
C ARG A 98 22.22 0.36 -0.13
N VAL A 99 23.10 1.33 0.04
CA VAL A 99 22.86 2.48 0.91
C VAL A 99 22.29 3.61 0.05
N ILE A 100 21.20 4.21 0.50
CA ILE A 100 20.61 5.40 -0.12
C ILE A 100 20.78 6.61 0.79
N GLY A 101 20.92 7.79 0.19
CA GLY A 101 21.20 9.04 0.90
C GLY A 101 20.31 10.21 0.45
N SER A 102 19.15 9.95 -0.12
CA SER A 102 18.24 10.98 -0.64
C SER A 102 17.54 11.81 0.45
N MET A 103 17.48 11.32 1.68
CA MET A 103 17.00 12.07 2.84
C MET A 103 18.19 12.80 3.51
N ILE A 104 18.02 14.08 3.85
CA ILE A 104 19.08 14.94 4.38
C ILE A 104 18.79 15.49 5.77
N ASP A 105 17.53 15.42 6.22
CA ASP A 105 17.10 15.91 7.54
C ASP A 105 15.78 15.27 7.94
N PHE A 106 15.39 15.44 9.21
CA PHE A 106 14.11 15.02 9.74
C PHE A 106 13.63 15.99 10.82
N ILE A 107 12.51 16.66 10.60
CA ILE A 107 11.91 17.61 11.55
C ILE A 107 11.46 16.85 12.80
N PRO A 108 11.72 17.36 14.03
CA PRO A 108 11.23 16.70 15.25
C PRO A 108 9.71 16.47 15.19
N PRO A 109 9.24 15.23 15.34
CA PRO A 109 7.81 14.91 15.31
C PRO A 109 7.02 15.66 16.37
N GLY A 110 5.86 16.21 15.97
CA GLY A 110 5.04 17.02 16.87
C GLY A 110 5.50 18.47 17.04
N ASP A 111 6.66 18.85 16.49
CA ASP A 111 7.06 20.26 16.45
C ASP A 111 6.36 20.98 15.29
N ALA A 112 5.15 21.47 15.57
CA ALA A 112 4.34 22.19 14.59
C ALA A 112 5.04 23.46 14.10
N ALA A 113 5.75 24.19 14.96
CA ALA A 113 6.43 25.42 14.59
C ALA A 113 7.54 25.17 13.57
N ALA A 114 8.45 24.22 13.86
CA ALA A 114 9.53 23.85 12.94
C ALA A 114 8.99 23.30 11.63
N THR A 115 7.88 22.50 11.66
CA THR A 115 7.25 21.97 10.46
C THR A 115 6.65 23.08 9.60
N LEU A 116 5.94 24.02 10.20
CA LEU A 116 5.34 25.15 9.48
C LEU A 116 6.40 26.10 8.89
N ASP A 117 7.52 26.30 9.60
CA ASP A 117 8.63 27.08 9.09
C ASP A 117 9.30 26.39 7.90
N ALA A 118 9.44 25.06 7.95
CA ALA A 118 9.96 24.27 6.83
C ALA A 118 9.01 24.31 5.61
N LEU A 119 7.69 24.14 5.82
CA LEU A 119 6.67 24.20 4.76
C LEU A 119 6.57 25.58 4.10
N ALA A 120 6.96 26.64 4.80
CA ALA A 120 6.98 28.01 4.26
C ALA A 120 8.22 28.33 3.42
N ARG A 121 9.23 27.46 3.35
CA ARG A 121 10.44 27.68 2.53
C ARG A 121 10.11 27.65 1.05
N PRO A 122 10.58 28.61 0.24
CA PRO A 122 10.30 28.66 -1.20
C PRO A 122 10.79 27.44 -1.99
N GLU A 123 11.89 26.83 -1.55
CA GLU A 123 12.50 25.65 -2.19
C GLU A 123 11.69 24.37 -2.03
N ILE A 124 10.80 24.30 -1.05
CA ILE A 124 9.90 23.16 -0.88
C ILE A 124 8.76 23.25 -1.89
N ARG A 125 8.76 22.32 -2.83
CA ARG A 125 7.82 22.31 -3.97
C ARG A 125 6.86 21.11 -3.93
N ILE A 126 7.18 20.07 -3.15
CA ILE A 126 6.33 18.89 -2.97
C ILE A 126 6.23 18.57 -1.47
N VAL A 127 5.02 18.28 -1.01
CA VAL A 127 4.75 17.59 0.26
C VAL A 127 4.21 16.22 -0.07
N SER A 128 4.94 15.15 0.29
CA SER A 128 4.54 13.78 -0.01
C SER A 128 4.14 13.00 1.23
N LEU A 129 3.23 12.03 1.08
CA LEU A 129 2.56 11.33 2.19
C LEU A 129 2.67 9.82 2.03
N THR A 130 3.02 9.13 3.13
CA THR A 130 2.77 7.70 3.36
C THR A 130 2.31 7.54 4.81
N ILE A 131 1.07 7.99 5.08
CA ILE A 131 0.49 8.12 6.43
C ILE A 131 -0.54 7.05 6.76
N THR A 132 -0.73 6.10 5.85
CA THR A 132 -1.73 5.01 5.87
C THR A 132 -3.18 5.52 5.79
N GLU A 133 -4.11 4.62 5.48
CA GLU A 133 -5.52 4.93 5.23
C GLU A 133 -6.18 5.67 6.41
N GLY A 134 -5.84 5.28 7.64
CA GLY A 134 -6.38 5.92 8.86
C GLY A 134 -6.02 7.39 9.00
N GLY A 135 -4.92 7.83 8.38
CA GLY A 135 -4.47 9.22 8.41
C GLY A 135 -5.30 10.18 7.55
N TYR A 136 -6.20 9.66 6.71
CA TYR A 136 -7.02 10.49 5.79
C TYR A 136 -8.38 10.89 6.36
N TYR A 137 -8.74 10.40 7.55
CA TYR A 137 -10.00 10.74 8.22
C TYR A 137 -11.23 10.50 7.33
N ILE A 138 -11.28 9.34 6.65
CA ILE A 138 -12.41 8.94 5.83
C ILE A 138 -13.47 8.31 6.74
N SER A 139 -14.69 8.85 6.73
CA SER A 139 -15.82 8.28 7.45
C SER A 139 -16.19 6.91 6.86
N PRO A 140 -16.21 5.83 7.65
CA PRO A 140 -16.64 4.52 7.16
C PRO A 140 -18.09 4.52 6.64
N ALA A 141 -18.94 5.39 7.18
CA ALA A 141 -20.36 5.45 6.84
C ALA A 141 -20.62 6.15 5.50
N THR A 142 -19.87 7.22 5.20
CA THR A 142 -20.09 8.07 4.01
C THR A 142 -19.03 7.90 2.93
N GLN A 143 -17.91 7.26 3.25
CA GLN A 143 -16.71 7.16 2.40
C GLN A 143 -16.17 8.54 1.96
N THR A 144 -16.45 9.58 2.71
CA THR A 144 -15.97 10.96 2.50
C THR A 144 -15.17 11.43 3.70
N PHE A 145 -14.49 12.57 3.56
CA PHE A 145 -13.73 13.18 4.66
C PHE A 145 -14.62 13.44 5.89
N ASP A 146 -14.19 12.98 7.05
CA ASP A 146 -14.89 13.15 8.33
C ASP A 146 -14.52 14.48 8.99
N SER A 147 -15.23 15.54 8.64
CA SER A 147 -15.06 16.87 9.21
C SER A 147 -15.46 16.97 10.69
N ALA A 148 -16.16 15.96 11.21
CA ALA A 148 -16.57 15.89 12.61
C ALA A 148 -15.58 15.12 13.51
N HIS A 149 -14.54 14.51 12.92
CA HIS A 149 -13.54 13.81 13.70
C HIS A 149 -12.89 14.73 14.74
N PRO A 150 -12.69 14.29 16.01
CA PRO A 150 -12.20 15.16 17.09
C PRO A 150 -10.88 15.86 16.78
N ASP A 151 -9.93 15.19 16.11
CA ASP A 151 -8.64 15.78 15.74
C ASP A 151 -8.80 16.86 14.65
N ILE A 152 -9.71 16.66 13.71
CA ILE A 152 -10.01 17.64 12.66
C ILE A 152 -10.69 18.86 13.25
N VAL A 153 -11.65 18.67 14.15
CA VAL A 153 -12.29 19.78 14.90
C VAL A 153 -11.28 20.53 15.77
N PHE A 154 -10.33 19.80 16.39
CA PHE A 154 -9.24 20.44 17.13
C PHE A 154 -8.40 21.33 16.21
N ASP A 155 -7.90 20.82 15.10
CA ASP A 155 -7.02 21.55 14.19
C ASP A 155 -7.74 22.74 13.53
N SER A 156 -9.02 22.61 13.20
CA SER A 156 -9.79 23.72 12.64
C SER A 156 -9.88 24.94 13.58
N ARG A 157 -9.78 24.71 14.89
CA ARG A 157 -9.80 25.78 15.93
C ARG A 157 -8.40 26.21 16.36
N ASN A 158 -7.36 25.43 16.04
CA ASN A 158 -5.99 25.63 16.47
C ASN A 158 -5.00 25.57 15.30
N ILE A 159 -5.33 26.20 14.18
CA ILE A 159 -4.58 26.09 12.93
C ILE A 159 -3.15 26.62 13.02
N ASP A 160 -2.81 27.46 13.98
CA ASP A 160 -1.46 27.94 14.24
C ASP A 160 -0.55 26.91 14.93
N ALA A 161 -1.16 25.87 15.55
CA ALA A 161 -0.47 24.77 16.23
C ALA A 161 -1.21 23.44 16.01
N PRO A 162 -1.37 22.99 14.75
CA PRO A 162 -2.13 21.79 14.42
C PRO A 162 -1.39 20.52 14.84
N LYS A 163 -2.15 19.43 15.03
CA LYS A 163 -1.65 18.12 15.46
C LYS A 163 -1.66 17.08 14.34
N THR A 164 -2.51 17.27 13.33
CA THR A 164 -2.62 16.34 12.21
C THR A 164 -1.73 16.77 11.04
N VAL A 165 -1.41 15.81 10.18
CA VAL A 165 -0.68 16.08 8.92
C VAL A 165 -1.46 17.07 8.06
N PHE A 166 -2.78 16.90 7.94
CA PHE A 166 -3.61 17.82 7.14
C PHE A 166 -3.71 19.21 7.75
N GLY A 167 -3.75 19.33 9.08
CA GLY A 167 -3.66 20.63 9.76
C GLY A 167 -2.36 21.35 9.44
N LEU A 168 -1.22 20.64 9.49
CA LEU A 168 0.09 21.20 9.12
C LEU A 168 0.15 21.62 7.65
N ILE A 169 -0.43 20.82 6.75
CA ILE A 169 -0.48 21.16 5.30
C ILE A 169 -1.34 22.42 5.09
N VAL A 170 -2.54 22.50 5.67
CA VAL A 170 -3.44 23.66 5.55
C VAL A 170 -2.77 24.92 6.10
N ALA A 171 -2.18 24.84 7.29
CA ALA A 171 -1.47 25.96 7.91
C ALA A 171 -0.25 26.40 7.09
N GLY A 172 0.52 25.44 6.55
CA GLY A 172 1.64 25.72 5.64
C GLY A 172 1.21 26.44 4.36
N LEU A 173 0.12 25.97 3.73
CA LEU A 173 -0.48 26.61 2.55
C LEU A 173 -1.00 28.00 2.87
N ALA A 174 -1.63 28.22 4.02
CA ALA A 174 -2.09 29.54 4.47
C ALA A 174 -0.91 30.51 4.66
N ARG A 175 0.20 30.07 5.27
CA ARG A 175 1.43 30.88 5.41
C ARG A 175 2.02 31.25 4.05
N ARG A 176 2.08 30.29 3.10
CA ARG A 176 2.59 30.56 1.74
C ARG A 176 1.70 31.56 1.00
N ARG A 177 0.37 31.38 1.04
CA ARG A 177 -0.59 32.34 0.45
C ARG A 177 -0.38 33.74 1.01
N LYS A 178 -0.29 33.86 2.34
CA LYS A 178 -0.03 35.17 2.99
C LYS A 178 1.31 35.79 2.60
N ALA A 179 2.34 34.97 2.37
CA ALA A 179 3.66 35.42 1.95
C ALA A 179 3.76 35.66 0.43
N GLY A 180 2.71 35.41 -0.36
CA GLY A 180 2.74 35.51 -1.82
C GLY A 180 3.59 34.45 -2.51
N LEU A 181 3.88 33.33 -1.83
CA LEU A 181 4.61 32.20 -2.39
C LEU A 181 3.67 31.24 -3.14
N ALA A 182 4.20 30.62 -4.19
CA ALA A 182 3.48 29.55 -4.89
C ALA A 182 3.16 28.39 -3.94
N PRO A 183 2.00 27.72 -4.06
CA PRO A 183 1.72 26.52 -3.29
C PRO A 183 2.69 25.39 -3.64
N PHE A 184 2.91 24.47 -2.71
CA PHE A 184 3.54 23.20 -3.02
C PHE A 184 2.48 22.20 -3.54
N THR A 185 2.91 21.21 -4.32
CA THR A 185 2.07 20.06 -4.68
C THR A 185 1.95 19.11 -3.48
N VAL A 186 0.75 18.58 -3.20
CA VAL A 186 0.51 17.59 -2.16
C VAL A 186 0.32 16.22 -2.82
N MET A 187 1.28 15.32 -2.64
CA MET A 187 1.36 14.04 -3.34
C MET A 187 1.21 12.88 -2.37
N SER A 188 0.08 12.20 -2.39
CA SER A 188 -0.10 10.96 -1.66
C SER A 188 0.60 9.80 -2.38
N CYS A 189 1.31 8.98 -1.62
CA CYS A 189 1.88 7.70 -2.02
C CYS A 189 1.29 6.54 -1.20
N ASP A 190 0.11 6.73 -0.61
CA ASP A 190 -0.62 5.70 0.10
C ASP A 190 -1.44 4.82 -0.85
N ASN A 191 -1.69 3.58 -0.42
CA ASN A 191 -2.41 2.59 -1.22
C ASN A 191 -3.93 2.79 -1.10
N ILE A 192 -4.41 3.95 -1.54
CA ILE A 192 -5.81 4.35 -1.55
C ILE A 192 -6.21 4.66 -2.98
N PRO A 193 -7.32 4.09 -3.53
CA PRO A 193 -7.80 4.45 -4.85
C PRO A 193 -8.11 5.94 -4.97
N GLY A 194 -7.61 6.58 -6.03
CA GLY A 194 -7.79 8.02 -6.23
C GLY A 194 -7.18 8.86 -5.11
N ASN A 195 -6.02 8.47 -4.60
CA ASN A 195 -5.38 9.03 -3.41
C ASN A 195 -5.14 10.55 -3.51
N GLY A 196 -4.92 11.09 -4.70
CA GLY A 196 -4.84 12.54 -4.92
C GLY A 196 -6.17 13.23 -4.60
N HIS A 197 -7.30 12.71 -5.11
CA HIS A 197 -8.63 13.25 -4.83
C HIS A 197 -9.02 13.12 -3.35
N VAL A 198 -8.66 12.00 -2.72
CA VAL A 198 -8.88 11.79 -1.28
C VAL A 198 -8.09 12.82 -0.48
N THR A 199 -6.85 13.08 -0.87
CA THR A 199 -5.98 14.10 -0.24
C THR A 199 -6.54 15.50 -0.42
N GLU A 200 -6.99 15.85 -1.63
CA GLU A 200 -7.65 17.15 -1.91
C GLU A 200 -8.87 17.35 -1.02
N ASN A 201 -9.74 16.34 -0.93
CA ASN A 201 -10.93 16.40 -0.09
C ASN A 201 -10.60 16.60 1.39
N ALA A 202 -9.55 15.96 1.91
CA ALA A 202 -9.14 16.11 3.30
C ALA A 202 -8.52 17.52 3.55
N VAL A 203 -7.61 17.97 2.69
CA VAL A 203 -6.96 19.29 2.84
C VAL A 203 -7.96 20.43 2.63
N ALA A 204 -8.75 20.40 1.57
CA ALA A 204 -9.75 21.43 1.29
C ALA A 204 -10.92 21.37 2.28
N GLY A 205 -11.33 20.17 2.73
CA GLY A 205 -12.38 20.01 3.73
C GLY A 205 -11.98 20.58 5.10
N LEU A 206 -10.75 20.37 5.54
CA LEU A 206 -10.25 21.01 6.77
C LEU A 206 -10.11 22.53 6.57
N ALA A 207 -9.59 22.97 5.43
CA ALA A 207 -9.48 24.39 5.13
C ALA A 207 -10.84 25.12 5.13
N GLU A 208 -11.92 24.46 4.68
CA GLU A 208 -13.30 24.99 4.71
C GLU A 208 -13.77 25.31 6.13
N LEU A 209 -13.34 24.50 7.12
CA LEU A 209 -13.67 24.72 8.53
C LEU A 209 -12.87 25.89 9.14
N VAL A 210 -11.74 26.26 8.54
CA VAL A 210 -10.85 27.34 9.02
C VAL A 210 -11.18 28.67 8.32
N ASP A 211 -11.19 28.66 7.00
CA ASP A 211 -11.39 29.81 6.11
C ASP A 211 -11.88 29.34 4.73
N PRO A 212 -13.16 29.56 4.37
CA PRO A 212 -13.70 29.19 3.07
C PRO A 212 -12.94 29.79 1.86
N GLU A 213 -12.35 30.99 2.00
CA GLU A 213 -11.55 31.59 0.93
C GLU A 213 -10.21 30.85 0.73
N LEU A 214 -9.63 30.33 1.82
CA LEU A 214 -8.45 29.49 1.76
C LEU A 214 -8.78 28.17 1.06
N ALA A 215 -9.91 27.55 1.40
CA ALA A 215 -10.37 26.32 0.76
C ALA A 215 -10.61 26.49 -0.74
N ALA A 216 -11.25 27.60 -1.14
CA ALA A 216 -11.46 27.94 -2.55
C ALA A 216 -10.14 28.14 -3.30
N TRP A 217 -9.16 28.80 -2.66
CA TRP A 217 -7.82 28.97 -3.23
C TRP A 217 -7.09 27.62 -3.34
N ILE A 218 -7.16 26.74 -2.31
CA ILE A 218 -6.55 25.42 -2.34
C ILE A 218 -7.09 24.60 -3.52
N ARG A 219 -8.41 24.51 -3.68
CA ARG A 219 -9.04 23.76 -4.80
C ARG A 219 -8.65 24.29 -6.18
N ARG A 220 -8.34 25.59 -6.31
CA ARG A 220 -8.00 26.20 -7.58
C ARG A 220 -6.51 26.12 -7.91
N ASP A 221 -5.63 26.32 -6.92
CA ASP A 221 -4.22 26.61 -7.16
C ASP A 221 -3.28 25.49 -6.66
N VAL A 222 -3.72 24.60 -5.77
CA VAL A 222 -2.91 23.49 -5.25
C VAL A 222 -3.14 22.24 -6.09
N ALA A 223 -2.07 21.57 -6.48
CA ALA A 223 -2.16 20.31 -7.21
C ALA A 223 -2.11 19.11 -6.26
N PHE A 224 -2.97 18.13 -6.55
CA PHE A 224 -3.07 16.85 -5.83
C PHE A 224 -3.03 15.70 -6.85
N PRO A 225 -1.83 15.36 -7.38
CA PRO A 225 -1.71 14.28 -8.36
C PRO A 225 -2.09 12.93 -7.74
N ASN A 226 -2.84 12.12 -8.49
CA ASN A 226 -3.03 10.72 -8.16
C ASN A 226 -1.75 9.95 -8.38
N SER A 227 -1.53 8.91 -7.59
CA SER A 227 -0.39 8.01 -7.73
C SER A 227 -0.75 6.54 -7.54
N MET A 228 -0.16 5.66 -8.30
CA MET A 228 -0.15 4.23 -8.04
C MET A 228 1.27 3.81 -7.70
N VAL A 229 1.45 3.24 -6.52
CA VAL A 229 2.73 2.76 -5.99
C VAL A 229 2.67 1.26 -5.77
N ASP A 230 3.75 0.55 -6.08
CA ASP A 230 3.85 -0.89 -5.86
C ASP A 230 5.28 -1.31 -5.55
N ARG A 231 5.49 -1.89 -4.40
CA ARG A 231 6.66 -2.63 -3.95
C ARG A 231 6.32 -3.40 -2.68
N ILE A 232 6.52 -4.70 -2.64
CA ILE A 232 6.34 -5.48 -1.42
C ILE A 232 7.49 -5.15 -0.46
N THR A 233 7.13 -4.59 0.70
CA THR A 233 8.08 -4.12 1.71
C THR A 233 7.61 -4.62 3.08
N PRO A 234 8.03 -5.81 3.50
CA PRO A 234 7.68 -6.37 4.81
C PRO A 234 8.24 -5.55 5.98
N ALA A 235 7.74 -5.82 7.17
CA ALA A 235 8.34 -5.27 8.39
C ALA A 235 9.75 -5.84 8.59
N THR A 236 10.68 -4.98 8.97
CA THR A 236 12.05 -5.38 9.33
C THR A 236 12.09 -5.86 10.77
N THR A 237 12.53 -7.09 10.98
CA THR A 237 12.69 -7.72 12.30
C THR A 237 14.17 -7.89 12.65
N ASP A 238 14.46 -8.45 13.83
CA ASP A 238 15.84 -8.77 14.23
C ASP A 238 16.48 -9.85 13.36
N ARG A 239 15.67 -10.69 12.69
CA ARG A 239 16.16 -11.67 11.72
C ARG A 239 16.80 -10.96 10.53
N GLU A 240 16.13 -9.98 9.96
CA GLU A 240 16.62 -9.21 8.82
C GLU A 240 17.84 -8.37 9.19
N ARG A 241 17.88 -7.77 10.38
CA ARG A 241 19.07 -7.04 10.87
C ARG A 241 20.28 -7.96 11.01
N ARG A 242 20.09 -9.15 11.60
CA ARG A 242 21.16 -10.17 11.68
C ARG A 242 21.62 -10.62 10.30
N MET A 243 20.70 -10.83 9.35
CA MET A 243 21.07 -11.20 7.98
C MET A 243 21.93 -10.12 7.32
N LEU A 244 21.60 -8.84 7.51
CA LEU A 244 22.43 -7.72 6.99
C LEU A 244 23.83 -7.74 7.60
N HIS A 245 23.93 -7.91 8.93
CA HIS A 245 25.19 -8.04 9.64
C HIS A 245 26.02 -9.22 9.10
N ASP A 246 25.44 -10.41 9.05
CA ASP A 246 26.16 -11.66 8.73
C ASP A 246 26.56 -11.74 7.25
N SER A 247 25.70 -11.27 6.35
CA SER A 247 25.91 -11.40 4.90
C SER A 247 26.69 -10.24 4.30
N PHE A 248 26.59 -9.06 4.88
CA PHE A 248 27.17 -7.84 4.33
C PHE A 248 28.18 -7.14 5.26
N GLY A 249 28.31 -7.59 6.50
CA GLY A 249 29.19 -6.94 7.49
C GLY A 249 28.78 -5.50 7.81
N LEU A 250 27.49 -5.18 7.72
CA LEU A 250 26.95 -3.84 7.89
C LEU A 250 25.91 -3.80 9.02
N ASP A 251 26.09 -2.86 9.94
CA ASP A 251 25.14 -2.55 11.00
C ASP A 251 24.40 -1.25 10.66
N ASP A 252 23.12 -1.40 10.30
CA ASP A 252 22.17 -0.31 10.08
C ASP A 252 21.09 -0.36 11.18
N ASN A 253 20.85 0.76 11.84
CA ASN A 253 19.90 0.85 12.96
C ASN A 253 18.45 0.67 12.50
N TRP A 254 18.15 1.00 11.23
CA TRP A 254 16.78 0.99 10.68
C TRP A 254 16.72 0.58 9.20
N PRO A 255 17.28 -0.60 8.82
CA PRO A 255 17.33 -1.04 7.43
C PRO A 255 15.94 -1.36 6.89
N VAL A 256 15.82 -1.41 5.57
CA VAL A 256 14.60 -1.83 4.90
C VAL A 256 14.87 -3.02 3.99
N PHE A 257 13.98 -4.00 4.06
CA PHE A 257 13.98 -5.16 3.18
C PHE A 257 12.76 -5.10 2.25
N CYS A 258 12.96 -5.38 0.98
CA CYS A 258 11.90 -5.31 -0.03
C CYS A 258 12.19 -6.27 -1.17
N GLU A 259 11.21 -6.49 -2.05
CA GLU A 259 11.43 -7.15 -3.32
C GLU A 259 12.25 -6.26 -4.29
N GLU A 260 12.83 -6.85 -5.33
CA GLU A 260 13.50 -6.08 -6.37
C GLU A 260 12.52 -5.26 -7.21
N PHE A 261 11.35 -5.83 -7.50
CA PHE A 261 10.31 -5.14 -8.27
C PHE A 261 9.85 -3.85 -7.57
N ARG A 262 9.71 -2.80 -8.36
CA ARG A 262 9.08 -1.56 -7.94
C ARG A 262 8.35 -0.92 -9.12
N GLN A 263 7.24 -0.28 -8.85
CA GLN A 263 6.49 0.49 -9.84
C GLN A 263 5.95 1.77 -9.20
N TRP A 264 6.04 2.85 -9.94
CA TRP A 264 5.46 4.13 -9.57
C TRP A 264 4.86 4.79 -10.80
N VAL A 265 3.56 5.08 -10.72
CA VAL A 265 2.82 5.79 -11.74
C VAL A 265 2.27 7.06 -11.12
N LEU A 266 2.47 8.19 -11.75
CA LEU A 266 2.10 9.52 -11.25
C LEU A 266 1.28 10.26 -12.29
N GLU A 267 0.22 10.93 -11.85
CA GLU A 267 -0.44 11.93 -12.63
C GLU A 267 0.47 13.16 -12.80
N ASP A 268 0.68 13.62 -14.04
CA ASP A 268 1.63 14.71 -14.32
C ASP A 268 1.02 16.10 -14.04
N LYS A 269 0.77 16.38 -12.75
CA LYS A 269 0.19 17.62 -12.23
C LYS A 269 1.10 18.27 -11.17
N PHE A 270 2.15 18.93 -11.62
CA PHE A 270 3.17 19.55 -10.74
C PHE A 270 3.47 21.01 -11.16
N PRO A 271 2.57 21.98 -10.92
CA PRO A 271 2.78 23.37 -11.33
C PRO A 271 4.09 24.00 -10.83
N PRO A 272 4.55 23.76 -9.58
CA PRO A 272 5.83 24.28 -9.09
C PRO A 272 7.06 23.52 -9.61
N GLY A 273 6.85 22.54 -10.50
CA GLY A 273 7.89 21.65 -11.00
C GLY A 273 8.00 20.34 -10.21
N ARG A 274 8.70 19.36 -10.79
CA ARG A 274 8.96 18.05 -10.21
C ARG A 274 10.35 17.53 -10.58
N PRO A 275 10.91 16.55 -9.83
CA PRO A 275 12.10 15.86 -10.26
C PRO A 275 11.84 15.03 -11.53
N ALA A 276 12.86 14.89 -12.38
CA ALA A 276 12.78 14.17 -13.66
C ALA A 276 12.80 12.62 -13.43
N LEU A 277 11.83 12.11 -12.66
CA LEU A 277 11.77 10.71 -12.22
C LEU A 277 11.48 9.73 -13.37
N GLU A 278 11.00 10.19 -14.52
CA GLU A 278 10.90 9.39 -15.74
C GLU A 278 12.26 8.82 -16.19
N LYS A 279 13.36 9.49 -15.87
CA LYS A 279 14.72 9.03 -16.16
C LYS A 279 15.12 7.79 -15.35
N VAL A 280 14.42 7.50 -14.29
CA VAL A 280 14.69 6.38 -13.37
C VAL A 280 13.52 5.40 -13.25
N GLY A 281 12.59 5.46 -14.23
CA GLY A 281 11.55 4.45 -14.40
C GLY A 281 10.19 4.76 -13.77
N VAL A 282 9.94 5.99 -13.32
CA VAL A 282 8.60 6.42 -12.95
C VAL A 282 7.79 6.70 -14.22
N THR A 283 6.56 6.20 -14.27
CA THR A 283 5.63 6.48 -15.36
C THR A 283 4.79 7.71 -15.04
N PHE A 284 4.82 8.71 -15.91
CA PHE A 284 3.90 9.85 -15.83
C PHE A 284 2.76 9.67 -16.83
N THR A 285 1.54 9.98 -16.39
CA THR A 285 0.30 9.80 -17.18
C THR A 285 -0.69 10.91 -16.87
N SER A 286 -1.66 11.13 -17.72
CA SER A 286 -2.81 11.98 -17.43
C SER A 286 -3.92 11.25 -16.68
N ASP A 287 -3.90 9.91 -16.62
CA ASP A 287 -4.89 9.08 -15.95
C ASP A 287 -4.21 7.86 -15.29
N VAL A 288 -4.26 7.82 -13.97
CA VAL A 288 -3.69 6.74 -13.14
C VAL A 288 -4.67 5.58 -12.94
N ALA A 289 -5.97 5.82 -13.10
CA ALA A 289 -7.01 4.84 -12.75
C ALA A 289 -6.83 3.45 -13.42
N PRO A 290 -6.45 3.30 -14.70
CA PRO A 290 -6.22 1.98 -15.29
C PRO A 290 -5.10 1.20 -14.59
N TRP A 291 -4.05 1.89 -14.13
CA TRP A 291 -2.94 1.29 -13.38
C TRP A 291 -3.35 0.87 -11.97
N GLU A 292 -4.18 1.69 -11.30
CA GLU A 292 -4.76 1.35 -10.00
C GLU A 292 -5.65 0.11 -10.12
N TRP A 293 -6.55 0.05 -11.11
CA TRP A 293 -7.43 -1.10 -11.33
C TRP A 293 -6.66 -2.37 -11.64
N MET A 294 -5.62 -2.28 -12.47
CA MET A 294 -4.74 -3.40 -12.75
C MET A 294 -4.12 -3.95 -11.45
N LYS A 295 -3.50 -3.09 -10.65
CA LYS A 295 -2.88 -3.48 -9.38
C LYS A 295 -3.91 -4.03 -8.39
N ILE A 296 -5.00 -3.29 -8.16
CA ILE A 296 -6.01 -3.65 -7.16
C ILE A 296 -6.67 -4.98 -7.51
N ARG A 297 -7.05 -5.18 -8.77
CA ARG A 297 -7.78 -6.38 -9.19
C ARG A 297 -6.87 -7.59 -9.37
N ILE A 298 -5.69 -7.45 -10.01
CA ILE A 298 -4.81 -8.58 -10.30
C ILE A 298 -3.90 -8.89 -9.10
N LEU A 299 -3.20 -7.90 -8.52
CA LEU A 299 -2.28 -8.17 -7.40
C LEU A 299 -3.04 -8.32 -6.08
N ASN A 300 -3.81 -7.30 -5.67
CA ASN A 300 -4.49 -7.36 -4.38
C ASN A 300 -5.63 -8.38 -4.36
N GLY A 301 -6.40 -8.48 -5.47
CA GLY A 301 -7.40 -9.53 -5.67
C GLY A 301 -6.77 -10.93 -5.71
N GLY A 302 -5.61 -11.07 -6.34
CA GLY A 302 -4.82 -12.31 -6.34
C GLY A 302 -4.41 -12.73 -4.92
N HIS A 303 -3.88 -11.82 -4.10
CA HIS A 303 -3.59 -12.09 -2.69
C HIS A 303 -4.84 -12.54 -1.92
N ALA A 304 -5.96 -11.83 -2.08
CA ALA A 304 -7.23 -12.18 -1.41
C ALA A 304 -7.74 -13.57 -1.86
N SER A 305 -7.44 -13.97 -3.10
CA SER A 305 -7.90 -15.24 -3.66
C SER A 305 -7.14 -16.46 -3.12
N ILE A 306 -5.85 -16.33 -2.82
CA ILE A 306 -5.03 -17.42 -2.29
C ILE A 306 -5.00 -17.46 -0.76
N ALA A 307 -5.33 -16.38 -0.07
CA ALA A 307 -5.22 -16.25 1.38
C ALA A 307 -6.02 -17.32 2.13
N TYR A 308 -7.31 -17.39 1.87
CA TYR A 308 -8.22 -18.24 2.64
C TYR A 308 -8.09 -19.73 2.32
N PRO A 309 -7.95 -20.18 1.04
CA PRO A 309 -7.71 -21.60 0.79
C PRO A 309 -6.38 -22.07 1.40
N ALA A 310 -5.33 -21.24 1.34
CA ALA A 310 -4.05 -21.55 1.95
C ALA A 310 -4.16 -21.65 3.48
N ALA A 311 -4.81 -20.68 4.13
CA ALA A 311 -5.04 -20.70 5.59
C ALA A 311 -5.82 -21.93 6.04
N LEU A 312 -6.90 -22.27 5.33
CA LEU A 312 -7.72 -23.46 5.64
C LEU A 312 -6.96 -24.77 5.49
N LEU A 313 -5.93 -24.81 4.63
CA LEU A 313 -5.03 -25.95 4.42
C LEU A 313 -3.75 -25.89 5.26
N ASP A 314 -3.69 -25.02 6.27
CA ASP A 314 -2.55 -24.84 7.19
C ASP A 314 -1.23 -24.43 6.51
N ILE A 315 -1.28 -23.81 5.34
CA ILE A 315 -0.13 -23.24 4.65
C ILE A 315 0.23 -21.94 5.31
N HIS A 316 1.52 -21.72 5.60
CA HIS A 316 1.96 -20.57 6.38
C HIS A 316 2.44 -19.40 5.51
N PHE A 317 3.21 -19.66 4.46
CA PHE A 317 3.78 -18.63 3.61
C PHE A 317 3.10 -18.54 2.25
N VAL A 318 3.11 -17.32 1.67
CA VAL A 318 2.57 -17.05 0.33
C VAL A 318 3.29 -17.88 -0.74
N HIS A 319 4.61 -17.99 -0.67
CA HIS A 319 5.37 -18.79 -1.63
C HIS A 319 5.05 -20.29 -1.55
N GLU A 320 4.70 -20.81 -0.38
CA GLU A 320 4.25 -22.20 -0.22
C GLU A 320 2.87 -22.40 -0.86
N ALA A 321 1.96 -21.42 -0.72
CA ALA A 321 0.68 -21.44 -1.42
C ALA A 321 0.86 -21.45 -2.95
N MET A 322 1.87 -20.75 -3.48
CA MET A 322 2.20 -20.75 -4.90
C MET A 322 2.89 -22.06 -5.37
N GLN A 323 3.48 -22.83 -4.46
CA GLN A 323 4.00 -24.18 -4.74
C GLN A 323 2.89 -25.25 -4.73
N ASP A 324 1.76 -24.95 -4.11
CA ASP A 324 0.59 -25.84 -4.14
C ASP A 324 -0.07 -25.76 -5.53
N ALA A 325 -0.09 -26.89 -6.23
CA ALA A 325 -0.53 -26.94 -7.63
C ALA A 325 -2.00 -26.50 -7.81
N GLN A 326 -2.88 -26.82 -6.87
CA GLN A 326 -4.29 -26.45 -6.97
C GLN A 326 -4.53 -24.98 -6.65
N ILE A 327 -3.86 -24.41 -5.63
CA ILE A 327 -3.99 -22.99 -5.29
C ILE A 327 -3.38 -22.12 -6.41
N SER A 328 -2.22 -22.50 -6.91
CA SER A 328 -1.57 -21.79 -8.02
C SER A 328 -2.41 -21.83 -9.30
N ALA A 329 -2.95 -23.00 -9.67
CA ALA A 329 -3.84 -23.12 -10.81
C ALA A 329 -5.16 -22.36 -10.61
N PHE A 330 -5.73 -22.37 -9.39
CA PHE A 330 -6.92 -21.57 -9.08
C PHE A 330 -6.67 -20.07 -9.29
N LEU A 331 -5.56 -19.55 -8.77
CA LEU A 331 -5.18 -18.15 -8.98
C LEU A 331 -5.05 -17.82 -10.46
N GLU A 332 -4.37 -18.67 -11.24
CA GLU A 332 -4.16 -18.48 -12.67
C GLU A 332 -5.48 -18.39 -13.42
N ILE A 333 -6.36 -19.39 -13.25
CA ILE A 333 -7.63 -19.48 -13.97
C ILE A 333 -8.59 -18.35 -13.52
N LEU A 334 -8.72 -18.12 -12.22
CA LEU A 334 -9.55 -17.03 -11.70
C LEU A 334 -9.14 -15.68 -12.29
N THR A 335 -7.83 -15.40 -12.26
CA THR A 335 -7.31 -14.12 -12.75
C THR A 335 -7.54 -13.98 -14.25
N LYS A 336 -7.24 -15.01 -15.05
CA LYS A 336 -7.40 -15.00 -16.50
C LYS A 336 -8.84 -14.90 -16.95
N VAL A 337 -9.73 -15.67 -16.31
CA VAL A 337 -11.12 -15.84 -16.79
C VAL A 337 -12.07 -14.84 -16.16
N GLU A 338 -11.88 -14.50 -14.89
CA GLU A 338 -12.85 -13.66 -14.18
C GLU A 338 -12.32 -12.26 -13.84
N ILE A 339 -11.02 -12.06 -13.56
CA ILE A 339 -10.49 -10.76 -13.14
C ILE A 339 -10.05 -9.91 -14.34
N ILE A 340 -9.10 -10.39 -15.15
CA ILE A 340 -8.52 -9.64 -16.28
C ILE A 340 -9.60 -9.05 -17.22
N PRO A 341 -10.68 -9.76 -17.59
CA PRO A 341 -11.71 -9.19 -18.46
C PRO A 341 -12.43 -7.95 -17.92
N THR A 342 -12.25 -7.64 -16.63
CA THR A 342 -12.82 -6.44 -15.99
C THR A 342 -11.80 -5.29 -15.84
N VAL A 343 -10.54 -5.51 -16.24
CA VAL A 343 -9.46 -4.54 -16.09
C VAL A 343 -9.22 -3.82 -17.41
N PRO A 344 -9.46 -2.51 -17.50
CA PRO A 344 -9.02 -1.74 -18.66
C PRO A 344 -7.48 -1.74 -18.69
N PRO A 345 -6.87 -2.21 -19.79
CA PRO A 345 -5.40 -2.30 -19.86
C PRO A 345 -4.78 -0.89 -19.85
N PRO A 346 -3.80 -0.63 -18.97
CA PRO A 346 -3.02 0.59 -19.05
C PRO A 346 -2.25 0.67 -20.39
N PRO A 347 -1.92 1.89 -20.88
CA PRO A 347 -1.19 2.04 -22.12
C PRO A 347 0.12 1.26 -22.14
N GLY A 348 0.29 0.40 -23.14
CA GLY A 348 1.52 -0.39 -23.35
C GLY A 348 1.70 -1.58 -22.40
N VAL A 349 0.70 -1.93 -21.59
CA VAL A 349 0.77 -3.07 -20.66
C VAL A 349 -0.05 -4.25 -21.19
N ASP A 350 0.60 -5.42 -21.22
CA ASP A 350 -0.05 -6.71 -21.39
C ASP A 350 -0.43 -7.30 -20.03
N LEU A 351 -1.73 -7.50 -19.81
CA LEU A 351 -2.26 -7.95 -18.52
C LEU A 351 -1.91 -9.41 -18.21
N ASP A 352 -1.72 -10.27 -19.24
CA ASP A 352 -1.27 -11.64 -19.03
C ASP A 352 0.19 -11.67 -18.53
N SER A 353 1.07 -10.87 -19.15
CA SER A 353 2.44 -10.70 -18.68
C SER A 353 2.51 -10.13 -17.26
N TYR A 354 1.60 -9.19 -16.92
CA TYR A 354 1.52 -8.65 -15.57
C TYR A 354 1.05 -9.71 -14.57
N ARG A 355 0.05 -10.54 -14.90
CA ARG A 355 -0.36 -11.71 -14.08
C ARG A 355 0.82 -12.64 -13.80
N ASP A 356 1.59 -13.00 -14.83
CA ASP A 356 2.75 -13.87 -14.68
C ASP A 356 3.85 -13.26 -13.82
N LEU A 357 4.04 -11.93 -13.91
CA LEU A 357 4.91 -11.19 -13.01
C LEU A 357 4.42 -11.30 -11.55
N ILE A 358 3.13 -11.10 -11.30
CA ILE A 358 2.54 -11.22 -9.95
C ILE A 358 2.73 -12.64 -9.40
N ALA A 359 2.48 -13.67 -10.19
CA ALA A 359 2.70 -15.06 -9.77
C ALA A 359 4.16 -15.32 -9.36
N ARG A 360 5.14 -14.82 -10.11
CA ARG A 360 6.57 -14.92 -9.75
C ARG A 360 6.90 -14.16 -8.46
N ARG A 361 6.32 -12.96 -8.25
CA ARG A 361 6.51 -12.17 -7.02
C ARG A 361 5.96 -12.91 -5.81
N PHE A 362 4.77 -13.51 -5.90
CA PHE A 362 4.18 -14.31 -4.82
C PHE A 362 5.00 -15.56 -4.50
N ALA A 363 5.62 -16.17 -5.50
CA ALA A 363 6.46 -17.35 -5.33
C ALA A 363 7.84 -17.08 -4.71
N ASN A 364 8.19 -15.82 -4.41
CA ASN A 364 9.49 -15.46 -3.85
C ASN A 364 9.60 -15.82 -2.35
N PRO A 365 10.38 -16.85 -1.95
CA PRO A 365 10.45 -17.28 -0.56
C PRO A 365 11.18 -16.31 0.36
N LYS A 366 12.06 -15.45 -0.18
CA LYS A 366 12.85 -14.52 0.64
C LYS A 366 12.04 -13.37 1.19
N ILE A 367 10.94 -13.02 0.54
CA ILE A 367 10.03 -11.99 1.05
C ILE A 367 9.43 -12.41 2.40
N GLY A 368 9.23 -13.72 2.61
CA GLY A 368 8.72 -14.22 3.87
C GLY A 368 7.30 -13.74 4.18
N ASP A 369 6.52 -13.41 3.15
CA ASP A 369 5.15 -12.93 3.32
C ASP A 369 4.24 -14.05 3.81
N THR A 370 3.41 -13.76 4.83
CA THR A 370 2.59 -14.77 5.50
C THR A 370 1.14 -14.75 5.03
N ILE A 371 0.54 -15.93 4.99
CA ILE A 371 -0.90 -16.10 4.73
C ILE A 371 -1.73 -15.40 5.83
N GLU A 372 -1.29 -15.42 7.09
CA GLU A 372 -1.95 -14.72 8.19
C GLU A 372 -2.10 -13.23 7.91
N ARG A 373 -1.02 -12.57 7.44
CA ARG A 373 -1.07 -11.15 7.03
C ARG A 373 -2.09 -10.91 5.90
N LEU A 374 -2.17 -11.83 4.93
CA LEU A 374 -3.14 -11.72 3.84
C LEU A 374 -4.58 -11.92 4.30
N CYS A 375 -4.82 -12.73 5.32
CA CYS A 375 -6.14 -12.97 5.87
C CYS A 375 -6.65 -11.81 6.75
N PHE A 376 -5.77 -10.92 7.23
CA PHE A 376 -6.13 -9.83 8.12
C PHE A 376 -7.07 -8.83 7.43
N GLY A 377 -8.17 -8.44 8.14
CA GLY A 377 -9.09 -7.41 7.67
C GLY A 377 -9.91 -7.82 6.44
N GLY A 378 -10.40 -9.07 6.40
CA GLY A 378 -11.19 -9.59 5.28
C GLY A 378 -12.44 -8.79 4.98
N ALA A 379 -13.11 -8.26 6.02
CA ALA A 379 -14.30 -7.41 5.89
C ALA A 379 -14.04 -6.11 5.12
N ASP A 380 -12.80 -5.61 5.14
CA ASP A 380 -12.37 -4.44 4.37
C ASP A 380 -11.83 -4.84 2.97
N ARG A 381 -11.19 -6.00 2.86
CA ARG A 381 -10.57 -6.47 1.61
C ARG A 381 -11.58 -6.98 0.58
N GLN A 382 -12.63 -7.68 1.02
CA GLN A 382 -13.65 -8.21 0.10
C GLN A 382 -14.32 -7.08 -0.70
N PRO A 383 -14.85 -6.00 -0.09
CA PRO A 383 -15.45 -4.89 -0.81
C PRO A 383 -14.49 -4.13 -1.72
N LYS A 384 -13.18 -4.16 -1.42
CA LYS A 384 -12.18 -3.44 -2.22
C LYS A 384 -11.66 -4.24 -3.40
N PHE A 385 -11.46 -5.56 -3.24
CA PHE A 385 -10.67 -6.34 -4.19
C PHE A 385 -11.49 -7.40 -4.95
N ILE A 386 -12.55 -7.97 -4.37
CA ILE A 386 -13.28 -9.10 -4.91
C ILE A 386 -14.69 -8.71 -5.38
N LEU A 387 -15.47 -8.09 -4.50
CA LEU A 387 -16.89 -7.81 -4.79
C LEU A 387 -17.10 -6.83 -5.95
N PRO A 388 -16.28 -5.78 -6.16
CA PRO A 388 -16.43 -4.92 -7.33
C PRO A 388 -16.19 -5.66 -8.64
N VAL A 389 -15.25 -6.61 -8.66
CA VAL A 389 -14.97 -7.45 -9.84
C VAL A 389 -16.18 -8.35 -10.14
N ALA A 390 -16.76 -8.97 -9.09
CA ALA A 390 -17.99 -9.78 -9.25
C ALA A 390 -19.16 -8.95 -9.77
N ALA A 391 -19.36 -7.73 -9.24
CA ALA A 391 -20.41 -6.83 -9.70
C ALA A 391 -20.25 -6.44 -11.18
N ASP A 392 -19.03 -6.12 -11.62
CA ASP A 392 -18.75 -5.77 -13.02
C ASP A 392 -18.95 -6.97 -13.96
N ARG A 393 -18.58 -8.17 -13.51
CA ARG A 393 -18.85 -9.41 -14.25
C ARG A 393 -20.35 -9.65 -14.46
N LEU A 394 -21.13 -9.53 -13.39
CA LEU A 394 -22.60 -9.70 -13.45
C LEU A 394 -23.25 -8.66 -14.35
N LYS A 395 -22.84 -7.40 -14.30
CA LYS A 395 -23.30 -6.35 -15.21
C LYS A 395 -23.05 -6.71 -16.69
N SER A 396 -21.97 -7.43 -16.99
CA SER A 396 -21.66 -7.90 -18.34
C SER A 396 -22.33 -9.23 -18.70
N GLY A 397 -23.15 -9.81 -17.83
CA GLY A 397 -23.78 -11.12 -18.02
C GLY A 397 -22.80 -12.31 -17.90
N ALA A 398 -21.63 -12.09 -17.33
CA ALA A 398 -20.59 -13.10 -17.23
C ALA A 398 -20.64 -13.88 -15.90
N ARG A 399 -20.05 -15.06 -15.90
CA ARG A 399 -20.00 -15.94 -14.74
C ARG A 399 -19.10 -15.38 -13.63
N VAL A 400 -19.41 -15.74 -12.35
CA VAL A 400 -18.74 -15.26 -11.13
C VAL A 400 -18.40 -16.39 -10.15
N GLN A 401 -18.35 -17.64 -10.62
CA GLN A 401 -18.17 -18.81 -9.76
C GLN A 401 -16.88 -18.77 -8.95
N GLY A 402 -15.77 -18.32 -9.56
CA GLY A 402 -14.49 -18.22 -8.88
C GLY A 402 -14.48 -17.09 -7.84
N LEU A 403 -15.04 -15.92 -8.17
CA LEU A 403 -15.13 -14.79 -7.25
C LEU A 403 -16.07 -15.10 -6.06
N ALA A 404 -17.20 -15.77 -6.33
CA ALA A 404 -18.09 -16.24 -5.29
C ALA A 404 -17.44 -17.31 -4.41
N LEU A 405 -16.60 -18.20 -4.98
CA LEU A 405 -15.81 -19.17 -4.24
C LEU A 405 -14.77 -18.49 -3.32
N VAL A 406 -14.14 -17.41 -3.75
CA VAL A 406 -13.23 -16.62 -2.88
C VAL A 406 -13.98 -16.09 -1.65
N SER A 407 -15.19 -15.54 -1.83
CA SER A 407 -16.02 -15.07 -0.72
C SER A 407 -16.53 -16.23 0.16
N ALA A 408 -16.85 -17.38 -0.42
CA ALA A 408 -17.22 -18.57 0.34
C ALA A 408 -16.05 -19.14 1.16
N LEU A 409 -14.83 -19.13 0.62
CA LEU A 409 -13.60 -19.48 1.34
C LEU A 409 -13.35 -18.54 2.52
N TRP A 410 -13.57 -17.23 2.33
CA TRP A 410 -13.52 -16.27 3.43
C TRP A 410 -14.57 -16.56 4.50
N CYS A 411 -15.82 -16.84 4.13
CA CYS A 411 -16.86 -17.27 5.08
C CYS A 411 -16.43 -18.52 5.85
N ARG A 412 -15.92 -19.55 5.16
CA ARG A 412 -15.45 -20.78 5.78
C ARG A 412 -14.29 -20.55 6.75
N TYR A 413 -13.36 -19.65 6.41
CA TYR A 413 -12.26 -19.20 7.28
C TYR A 413 -12.78 -18.47 8.52
N CYS A 414 -13.75 -17.58 8.38
CA CYS A 414 -14.35 -16.82 9.48
C CYS A 414 -15.14 -17.70 10.45
N HIS A 415 -15.41 -18.99 10.12
CA HIS A 415 -15.96 -19.96 11.08
C HIS A 415 -15.01 -20.22 12.25
N GLY A 416 -13.72 -19.93 12.12
CA GLY A 416 -12.74 -19.94 13.21
C GLY A 416 -11.93 -21.25 13.34
N GLU A 417 -12.02 -22.18 12.38
CA GLU A 417 -11.24 -23.42 12.37
C GLU A 417 -10.76 -23.78 10.97
N THR A 418 -9.50 -24.25 10.87
CA THR A 418 -8.93 -24.82 9.63
C THR A 418 -9.52 -26.20 9.34
N GLU A 419 -9.14 -26.83 8.21
CA GLU A 419 -9.58 -28.19 7.91
C GLU A 419 -8.94 -29.24 8.83
N SER A 420 -7.78 -28.98 9.40
CA SER A 420 -7.14 -29.84 10.39
C SER A 420 -7.68 -29.67 11.81
N GLY A 421 -8.62 -28.73 12.02
CA GLY A 421 -9.20 -28.43 13.34
C GLY A 421 -8.39 -27.43 14.18
N LYS A 422 -7.39 -26.73 13.61
CA LYS A 422 -6.68 -25.68 14.32
C LYS A 422 -7.56 -24.43 14.44
N THR A 423 -7.55 -23.82 15.61
CA THR A 423 -8.27 -22.57 15.85
C THR A 423 -7.63 -21.42 15.08
N ILE A 424 -8.44 -20.65 14.40
CA ILE A 424 -8.06 -19.39 13.74
C ILE A 424 -8.28 -18.26 14.74
N ALA A 425 -7.22 -17.51 15.04
CA ALA A 425 -7.29 -16.36 15.93
C ALA A 425 -8.08 -15.19 15.28
N PRO A 426 -8.80 -14.37 16.08
CA PRO A 426 -9.44 -13.15 15.60
C PRO A 426 -8.43 -12.24 14.90
N ASN A 427 -8.72 -11.86 13.66
CA ASN A 427 -7.83 -11.04 12.84
C ASN A 427 -8.56 -10.01 11.95
N ASP A 428 -9.75 -9.61 12.38
CA ASP A 428 -10.56 -8.58 11.73
C ASP A 428 -11.13 -7.65 12.81
N PRO A 429 -11.20 -6.32 12.60
CA PRO A 429 -11.80 -5.38 13.57
C PRO A 429 -13.23 -5.72 13.97
N ILE A 430 -14.00 -6.35 13.08
CA ILE A 430 -15.38 -6.78 13.33
C ILE A 430 -15.51 -8.31 13.46
N TRP A 431 -14.45 -8.98 13.95
CA TRP A 431 -14.39 -10.45 14.03
C TRP A 431 -15.61 -11.10 14.64
N GLU A 432 -16.08 -10.63 15.79
CA GLU A 432 -17.24 -11.20 16.50
C GLU A 432 -18.48 -11.26 15.59
N ARG A 433 -18.71 -10.22 14.81
CA ARG A 433 -19.84 -10.13 13.88
C ARG A 433 -19.71 -11.12 12.72
N ILE A 434 -18.53 -11.12 12.03
CA ILE A 434 -18.32 -11.99 10.88
C ILE A 434 -18.25 -13.47 11.29
N HIS A 435 -17.65 -13.76 12.44
CA HIS A 435 -17.62 -15.10 13.02
C HIS A 435 -19.03 -15.63 13.34
N ALA A 436 -19.89 -14.81 13.98
CA ALA A 436 -21.27 -15.17 14.28
C ALA A 436 -22.08 -15.42 12.97
N ALA A 437 -21.89 -14.60 11.94
CA ALA A 437 -22.51 -14.78 10.64
C ALA A 437 -22.02 -16.07 9.95
N ALA A 438 -20.70 -16.34 9.98
CA ALA A 438 -20.10 -17.54 9.39
C ALA A 438 -20.59 -18.84 10.06
N ARG A 439 -20.81 -18.80 11.37
CA ARG A 439 -21.38 -19.96 12.08
C ARG A 439 -22.82 -20.25 11.65
N ARG A 440 -23.66 -19.22 11.48
CA ARG A 440 -25.02 -19.38 10.95
C ARG A 440 -25.01 -19.89 9.49
N ALA A 441 -24.05 -19.38 8.70
CA ALA A 441 -23.91 -19.72 7.29
C ALA A 441 -23.58 -21.22 7.04
N ARG A 442 -23.13 -21.94 8.05
CA ARG A 442 -22.95 -23.41 7.95
C ARG A 442 -24.26 -24.14 7.63
N GLN A 443 -25.39 -23.64 8.15
CA GLN A 443 -26.73 -24.22 7.92
C GLN A 443 -27.49 -23.46 6.84
N ASP A 444 -27.34 -22.12 6.82
CA ASP A 444 -27.96 -21.21 5.88
C ASP A 444 -26.91 -20.30 5.23
N PRO A 445 -26.36 -20.67 4.06
CA PRO A 445 -25.35 -19.88 3.39
C PRO A 445 -25.69 -18.39 3.23
N GLY A 446 -26.98 -18.06 3.04
CA GLY A 446 -27.47 -16.69 2.89
C GLY A 446 -27.20 -15.81 4.11
N ALA A 447 -27.13 -16.42 5.31
CA ALA A 447 -26.88 -15.67 6.56
C ALA A 447 -25.57 -14.86 6.56
N PHE A 448 -24.54 -15.26 5.79
CA PHE A 448 -23.31 -14.49 5.65
C PHE A 448 -23.48 -13.27 4.75
N LEU A 449 -24.30 -13.40 3.71
CA LEU A 449 -24.58 -12.33 2.74
C LEU A 449 -25.51 -11.25 3.31
N GLU A 450 -26.17 -11.48 4.47
CA GLU A 450 -26.97 -10.46 5.19
C GLU A 450 -26.14 -9.23 5.60
N MET A 451 -24.81 -9.34 5.64
CA MET A 451 -23.92 -8.20 5.91
C MET A 451 -23.85 -7.25 4.71
N ARG A 452 -24.93 -6.48 4.51
CA ARG A 452 -25.13 -5.62 3.33
C ARG A 452 -24.15 -4.45 3.25
N ASP A 453 -23.58 -4.03 4.36
CA ASP A 453 -22.48 -3.07 4.40
C ASP A 453 -21.18 -3.61 3.77
N ILE A 454 -21.05 -4.92 3.68
CA ILE A 454 -19.93 -5.60 3.01
C ILE A 454 -20.30 -6.00 1.59
N PHE A 455 -21.40 -6.75 1.42
CA PHE A 455 -21.79 -7.35 0.13
C PHE A 455 -22.58 -6.42 -0.78
N GLY A 456 -23.16 -5.34 -0.23
CA GLY A 456 -23.97 -4.39 -1.02
C GLY A 456 -25.09 -5.08 -1.80
N ALA A 457 -25.26 -4.70 -3.06
CA ALA A 457 -26.27 -5.26 -3.95
C ALA A 457 -26.03 -6.73 -4.34
N LEU A 458 -24.80 -7.24 -4.20
CA LEU A 458 -24.51 -8.65 -4.48
C LEU A 458 -25.25 -9.62 -3.54
N ALA A 459 -25.59 -9.15 -2.34
CA ALA A 459 -26.39 -9.92 -1.38
C ALA A 459 -27.78 -10.31 -1.91
N ASP A 460 -28.30 -9.58 -2.88
CA ASP A 460 -29.62 -9.81 -3.50
C ASP A 460 -29.53 -10.36 -4.92
N ASP A 461 -28.33 -10.43 -5.51
CA ASP A 461 -28.16 -10.94 -6.88
C ASP A 461 -28.30 -12.47 -6.90
N PRO A 462 -29.31 -13.03 -7.59
CA PRO A 462 -29.59 -14.46 -7.52
C PRO A 462 -28.47 -15.33 -8.09
N ILE A 463 -27.68 -14.81 -9.05
CA ILE A 463 -26.57 -15.56 -9.65
C ILE A 463 -25.41 -15.62 -8.66
N TYR A 464 -25.09 -14.49 -8.00
CA TYR A 464 -24.03 -14.45 -7.00
C TYR A 464 -24.39 -15.26 -5.76
N VAL A 465 -25.61 -15.12 -5.25
CA VAL A 465 -26.12 -15.87 -4.08
C VAL A 465 -26.09 -17.38 -4.33
N ALA A 466 -26.53 -17.83 -5.53
CA ALA A 466 -26.47 -19.24 -5.88
C ALA A 466 -25.04 -19.78 -5.97
N ALA A 467 -24.13 -19.04 -6.63
CA ALA A 467 -22.73 -19.43 -6.77
C ALA A 467 -22.01 -19.48 -5.41
N PHE A 468 -22.22 -18.49 -4.56
CA PHE A 468 -21.70 -18.45 -3.20
C PHE A 468 -22.20 -19.63 -2.36
N SER A 469 -23.50 -19.88 -2.39
CA SER A 469 -24.13 -20.96 -1.62
C SER A 469 -23.63 -22.34 -2.05
N GLU A 470 -23.56 -22.60 -3.37
CA GLU A 470 -23.00 -23.85 -3.90
C GLU A 470 -21.56 -24.05 -3.46
N ALA A 471 -20.72 -23.00 -3.56
CA ALA A 471 -19.33 -23.06 -3.13
C ALA A 471 -19.21 -23.35 -1.64
N LEU A 472 -19.95 -22.64 -0.78
CA LEU A 472 -19.89 -22.80 0.66
C LEU A 472 -20.35 -24.19 1.11
N LEU A 473 -21.45 -24.70 0.54
CA LEU A 473 -21.91 -26.06 0.81
C LEU A 473 -20.89 -27.11 0.37
N SER A 474 -20.23 -26.91 -0.78
CA SER A 474 -19.15 -27.79 -1.23
C SER A 474 -17.95 -27.79 -0.27
N LEU A 475 -17.56 -26.62 0.23
CA LEU A 475 -16.47 -26.48 1.22
C LEU A 475 -16.79 -27.22 2.52
N TRP A 476 -18.03 -27.19 2.99
CA TRP A 476 -18.44 -27.94 4.18
C TRP A 476 -18.53 -29.45 3.96
N ALA A 477 -18.99 -29.87 2.78
CA ALA A 477 -19.23 -31.29 2.51
C ALA A 477 -17.96 -32.03 2.07
N ARG A 478 -17.07 -31.37 1.35
CA ARG A 478 -15.94 -32.00 0.65
C ARG A 478 -14.56 -31.43 1.02
N GLY A 479 -14.54 -30.21 1.60
CA GLY A 479 -13.31 -29.49 1.90
C GLY A 479 -12.80 -28.63 0.73
N VAL A 480 -11.67 -27.95 0.99
CA VAL A 480 -11.07 -26.98 0.07
C VAL A 480 -10.58 -27.65 -1.21
N ARG A 481 -9.79 -28.71 -1.11
CA ARG A 481 -9.17 -29.35 -2.27
C ARG A 481 -10.16 -29.87 -3.32
N PRO A 482 -11.20 -30.66 -2.98
CA PRO A 482 -12.17 -31.08 -3.97
C PRO A 482 -13.01 -29.92 -4.54
N THR A 483 -13.22 -28.85 -3.75
CA THR A 483 -13.97 -27.67 -4.22
C THR A 483 -13.15 -26.86 -5.22
N LEU A 484 -11.86 -26.64 -4.98
CA LEU A 484 -10.93 -26.04 -5.95
C LEU A 484 -10.82 -26.93 -7.20
N GLY A 485 -10.65 -28.26 -7.02
CA GLY A 485 -10.57 -29.23 -8.12
C GLY A 485 -11.79 -29.19 -9.02
N LYS A 486 -13.01 -29.04 -8.47
CA LYS A 486 -14.22 -28.88 -9.27
C LYS A 486 -14.15 -27.61 -10.14
N TYR A 487 -13.81 -26.45 -9.53
CA TYR A 487 -13.67 -25.19 -10.28
C TYR A 487 -12.65 -25.33 -11.43
N LEU A 488 -11.51 -25.92 -11.18
CA LEU A 488 -10.47 -26.17 -12.18
C LEU A 488 -10.96 -27.09 -13.30
N SER A 489 -11.60 -28.19 -12.95
CA SER A 489 -12.19 -29.14 -13.92
C SER A 489 -13.24 -28.50 -14.80
N ASP A 490 -14.10 -27.63 -14.24
CA ASP A 490 -15.12 -26.87 -14.99
C ASP A 490 -14.48 -25.90 -16.01
N HIS A 491 -13.18 -25.62 -15.88
CA HIS A 491 -12.38 -24.80 -16.81
C HIS A 491 -11.36 -25.62 -17.63
N GLY A 492 -11.47 -26.94 -17.63
CA GLY A 492 -10.63 -27.83 -18.45
C GLY A 492 -9.21 -28.03 -17.92
N VAL A 493 -8.96 -27.70 -16.67
CA VAL A 493 -7.67 -27.95 -16.00
C VAL A 493 -7.77 -29.23 -15.19
N ALA A 494 -6.83 -30.15 -15.37
CA ALA A 494 -6.74 -31.36 -14.57
C ALA A 494 -6.46 -30.98 -13.09
N ALA A 495 -7.30 -31.52 -12.17
CA ALA A 495 -7.25 -31.23 -10.74
C ALA A 495 -6.12 -31.99 -10.04
#